data_ef5b89650c21dd41768aca7efe4d78fe
#
_entry.id   ef5b89650c21dd41768aca7efe4d78fe
#
_cell.length_a   1.000
_cell.length_b   1.000
_cell.length_c   1.000
_cell.angle_alpha   90.00
_cell.angle_beta   90.00
_cell.angle_gamma   90.00
#
_symmetry.space_group_name_H-M   'P 1'
#
loop_
_entity.id
_entity.type
_entity.pdbx_description
1 polymer ?
#
loop_
_entity_poly.entity_id
_entity_poly.type
_entity_poly.pdbx_seq_one_letter_code
_entity_poly.pdbx_strand_id
1 'polypeptide(L)'
;MSETRTFQRACALSDVPDEGALGVEIAGVPVAVVRAEGEVFAIYDVCSHEEVPLSEGEVYDHTVECWLHGSCFDLRTGDPTGPPATKPVPVYPVKVEDGDVYISLPGAGT
;
A
#
# COMPACT_ATOMS: atom_id res chain seq x y z
N MET A 1 25.02 -7.17 14.08
CA MET A 1 24.13 -6.14 14.41
C MET A 1 22.76 -6.35 13.82
N SER A 2 21.81 -6.18 14.60
CA SER A 2 20.49 -6.41 14.09
C SER A 2 19.96 -5.13 13.46
N GLU A 3 19.17 -5.33 12.43
CA GLU A 3 18.49 -4.29 11.80
C GLU A 3 17.29 -3.92 12.59
N THR A 4 17.13 -2.66 12.86
CA THR A 4 15.96 -2.18 13.55
C THR A 4 15.05 -1.50 12.54
N ARG A 5 13.89 -2.09 12.34
CA ARG A 5 12.93 -1.53 11.42
C ARG A 5 12.12 -0.48 12.14
N THR A 6 12.06 0.72 11.60
CA THR A 6 11.34 1.81 12.21
C THR A 6 9.94 1.88 11.60
N PHE A 7 8.93 1.74 12.44
CA PHE A 7 7.54 1.84 12.00
C PHE A 7 7.00 3.20 12.40
N GLN A 8 6.27 3.81 11.49
CA GLN A 8 5.64 5.09 11.71
C GLN A 8 4.14 4.92 11.63
N ARG A 9 3.43 5.63 12.50
CA ARG A 9 1.98 5.57 12.47
C ARG A 9 1.47 6.20 11.18
N ALA A 10 0.64 5.45 10.47
CA ALA A 10 0.07 5.93 9.22
C ALA A 10 -1.32 6.48 9.42
N CYS A 11 -2.16 5.72 10.14
CA CYS A 11 -3.56 6.10 10.30
C CYS A 11 -4.19 5.17 11.32
N ALA A 12 -5.43 5.48 11.70
CA ALA A 12 -6.21 4.53 12.49
C ALA A 12 -6.73 3.44 11.58
N LEU A 13 -6.79 2.22 12.09
CA LEU A 13 -7.31 1.11 11.31
C LEU A 13 -8.74 1.38 10.85
N SER A 14 -9.53 2.04 11.69
CA SER A 14 -10.91 2.33 11.36
C SER A 14 -11.05 3.35 10.22
N ASP A 15 -9.97 4.04 9.88
CA ASP A 15 -10.00 4.97 8.75
C ASP A 15 -9.87 4.28 7.41
N VAL A 16 -9.45 3.00 7.41
CA VAL A 16 -9.28 2.27 6.16
C VAL A 16 -10.52 1.44 5.91
N PRO A 17 -11.22 1.67 4.79
CA PRO A 17 -12.46 0.92 4.54
C PRO A 17 -12.17 -0.56 4.29
N ASP A 18 -13.15 -1.40 4.64
CA ASP A 18 -13.08 -2.82 4.33
C ASP A 18 -13.04 -2.99 2.81
N GLU A 19 -12.14 -3.87 2.36
CA GLU A 19 -11.96 -4.10 0.92
C GLU A 19 -11.81 -2.77 0.21
N GLY A 20 -10.94 -1.92 0.78
CA GLY A 20 -10.72 -0.60 0.25
C GLY A 20 -9.34 -0.08 0.62
N ALA A 21 -9.08 1.16 0.27
CA ALA A 21 -7.78 1.76 0.46
C ALA A 21 -7.89 3.20 0.93
N LEU A 22 -6.88 3.62 1.68
CA LEU A 22 -6.75 5.01 2.13
C LEU A 22 -5.37 5.50 1.74
N GLY A 23 -5.30 6.63 1.05
CA GLY A 23 -4.02 7.23 0.70
C GLY A 23 -3.52 8.11 1.83
N VAL A 24 -2.27 7.90 2.23
CA VAL A 24 -1.64 8.72 3.26
C VAL A 24 -0.26 9.11 2.79
N GLU A 25 0.31 10.11 3.43
CA GLU A 25 1.68 10.52 3.12
C GLU A 25 2.52 10.32 4.37
N ILE A 26 3.63 9.59 4.24
CA ILE A 26 4.52 9.32 5.35
C ILE A 26 5.91 9.76 4.94
N ALA A 27 6.47 10.73 5.66
CA ALA A 27 7.81 11.24 5.37
C ALA A 27 7.97 11.64 3.90
N GLY A 28 6.91 12.23 3.32
CA GLY A 28 6.94 12.68 1.94
C GLY A 28 6.66 11.60 0.92
N VAL A 29 6.35 10.38 1.36
CA VAL A 29 6.10 9.26 0.45
C VAL A 29 4.61 8.97 0.42
N PRO A 30 3.97 8.95 -0.76
CA PRO A 30 2.57 8.57 -0.84
C PRO A 30 2.43 7.07 -0.66
N VAL A 31 1.57 6.67 0.28
CA VAL A 31 1.38 5.27 0.63
C VAL A 31 -0.10 4.95 0.60
N ALA A 32 -0.45 3.85 -0.01
CA ALA A 32 -1.82 3.34 0.03
C ALA A 32 -1.90 2.28 1.10
N VAL A 33 -2.75 2.52 2.10
CA VAL A 33 -3.04 1.55 3.14
C VAL A 33 -4.29 0.81 2.71
N VAL A 34 -4.18 -0.50 2.54
CA VAL A 34 -5.24 -1.28 1.90
C VAL A 34 -5.69 -2.38 2.84
N ARG A 35 -7.01 -2.54 2.97
CA ARG A 35 -7.59 -3.65 3.71
C ARG A 35 -8.21 -4.62 2.73
N ALA A 36 -7.75 -5.86 2.76
CA ALA A 36 -8.25 -6.89 1.86
C ALA A 36 -8.35 -8.19 2.65
N GLU A 37 -9.54 -8.78 2.66
CA GLU A 37 -9.76 -10.08 3.30
C GLU A 37 -9.30 -10.10 4.75
N GLY A 38 -9.54 -9.02 5.47
CA GLY A 38 -9.18 -8.93 6.88
C GLY A 38 -7.73 -8.63 7.15
N GLU A 39 -6.91 -8.44 6.12
CA GLU A 39 -5.50 -8.12 6.27
C GLU A 39 -5.22 -6.70 5.81
N VAL A 40 -4.15 -6.14 6.35
CA VAL A 40 -3.75 -4.76 6.01
C VAL A 40 -2.45 -4.81 5.25
N PHE A 41 -2.41 -4.08 4.15
CA PHE A 41 -1.24 -3.99 3.28
C PHE A 41 -0.87 -2.53 3.07
N ALA A 42 0.37 -2.29 2.70
CA ALA A 42 0.83 -0.94 2.37
C ALA A 42 1.69 -1.01 1.12
N ILE A 43 1.35 -0.17 0.15
CA ILE A 43 2.09 -0.13 -1.11
C ILE A 43 2.31 1.33 -1.48
N TYR A 44 3.25 1.55 -2.39
CA TYR A 44 3.47 2.88 -2.95
C TYR A 44 2.19 3.31 -3.68
N ASP A 45 1.71 4.51 -3.40
CA ASP A 45 0.39 4.95 -3.86
C ASP A 45 0.47 5.62 -5.22
N VAL A 46 1.27 5.05 -6.12
CA VAL A 46 1.35 5.55 -7.49
C VAL A 46 1.44 4.34 -8.40
N CYS A 47 0.58 4.30 -9.40
CA CYS A 47 0.62 3.22 -10.40
C CYS A 47 1.93 3.29 -11.16
N SER A 48 2.59 2.13 -11.37
CA SER A 48 3.87 2.11 -12.07
C SER A 48 3.72 2.44 -13.56
N HIS A 49 2.50 2.35 -14.07
CA HIS A 49 2.23 2.66 -15.47
C HIS A 49 1.91 4.14 -15.68
N GLU A 50 1.13 4.72 -14.76
CA GLU A 50 0.73 6.12 -14.85
C GLU A 50 0.81 6.73 -13.46
N GLU A 51 0.97 8.04 -13.40
CA GLU A 51 1.10 8.70 -12.10
C GLU A 51 -0.27 9.01 -11.51
N VAL A 52 -1.01 7.97 -11.19
CA VAL A 52 -2.32 8.11 -10.54
C VAL A 52 -2.32 7.33 -9.24
N PRO A 53 -3.06 7.80 -8.24
CA PRO A 53 -3.06 7.11 -6.95
C PRO A 53 -3.76 5.76 -7.03
N LEU A 54 -3.08 4.72 -6.54
CA LEU A 54 -3.69 3.41 -6.45
C LEU A 54 -4.76 3.36 -5.38
N SER A 55 -4.68 4.24 -4.38
CA SER A 55 -5.67 4.27 -3.32
C SER A 55 -7.04 4.67 -3.81
N GLU A 56 -7.15 5.22 -5.03
CA GLU A 56 -8.45 5.56 -5.60
C GLU A 56 -9.03 4.42 -6.42
N GLY A 57 -8.33 3.31 -6.53
CA GLY A 57 -8.80 2.16 -7.28
C GLY A 57 -9.62 1.23 -6.42
N GLU A 58 -10.03 0.12 -7.02
CA GLU A 58 -10.83 -0.86 -6.33
C GLU A 58 -9.96 -1.99 -5.79
N VAL A 59 -10.40 -2.55 -4.67
CA VAL A 59 -9.66 -3.60 -3.99
C VAL A 59 -10.50 -4.86 -4.02
N TYR A 60 -9.90 -5.97 -4.49
CA TYR A 60 -10.52 -7.28 -4.40
C TYR A 60 -9.47 -8.36 -4.58
N ASP A 61 -9.69 -9.48 -3.90
CA ASP A 61 -8.82 -10.67 -4.02
C ASP A 61 -7.35 -10.37 -3.81
N HIS A 62 -7.04 -9.57 -2.79
CA HIS A 62 -5.65 -9.20 -2.46
C HIS A 62 -4.96 -8.47 -3.60
N THR A 63 -5.74 -7.74 -4.40
CA THR A 63 -5.19 -6.88 -5.43
C THR A 63 -5.83 -5.50 -5.35
N VAL A 64 -5.15 -4.52 -5.91
CA VAL A 64 -5.72 -3.19 -6.07
C VAL A 64 -5.64 -2.82 -7.54
N GLU A 65 -6.72 -2.28 -8.07
CA GLU A 65 -6.82 -1.96 -9.48
C GLU A 65 -6.55 -0.49 -9.70
N CYS A 66 -5.66 -0.18 -10.66
CA CYS A 66 -5.45 1.18 -11.11
C CYS A 66 -6.69 1.60 -11.91
N TRP A 67 -7.37 2.65 -11.44
CA TRP A 67 -8.64 3.01 -12.04
C TRP A 67 -8.51 3.51 -13.48
N LEU A 68 -7.32 3.95 -13.86
CA LEU A 68 -7.16 4.58 -15.16
C LEU A 68 -7.19 3.58 -16.31
N HIS A 69 -6.45 2.48 -16.19
CA HIS A 69 -6.36 1.50 -17.27
C HIS A 69 -6.64 0.07 -16.82
N GLY A 70 -7.05 -0.10 -15.58
CA GLY A 70 -7.44 -1.42 -15.10
C GLY A 70 -6.31 -2.36 -14.73
N SER A 71 -5.08 -1.86 -14.62
CA SER A 71 -3.99 -2.70 -14.15
C SER A 71 -4.19 -3.05 -12.69
N CYS A 72 -3.98 -4.31 -12.34
CA CYS A 72 -4.10 -4.76 -10.97
C CYS A 72 -2.74 -5.09 -10.42
N PHE A 73 -2.54 -4.82 -9.13
CA PHE A 73 -1.28 -5.11 -8.47
C PHE A 73 -1.53 -6.01 -7.27
N ASP A 74 -0.70 -7.03 -7.13
CA ASP A 74 -0.79 -7.95 -6.00
C ASP A 74 -0.34 -7.21 -4.74
N LEU A 75 -1.20 -7.20 -3.72
CA LEU A 75 -0.90 -6.45 -2.51
C LEU A 75 0.23 -7.04 -1.70
N ARG A 76 0.53 -8.32 -1.90
CA ARG A 76 1.59 -8.99 -1.14
C ARG A 76 2.96 -8.79 -1.75
N THR A 77 3.05 -8.64 -3.05
CA THR A 77 4.33 -8.54 -3.73
C THR A 77 4.52 -7.22 -4.47
N GLY A 78 3.42 -6.53 -4.80
CA GLY A 78 3.48 -5.34 -5.62
C GLY A 78 3.54 -5.62 -7.10
N ASP A 79 3.54 -6.89 -7.50
CA ASP A 79 3.67 -7.23 -8.91
C ASP A 79 2.39 -6.94 -9.66
N PRO A 80 2.50 -6.43 -10.89
CA PRO A 80 1.31 -6.28 -11.72
C PRO A 80 0.81 -7.64 -12.16
N THR A 81 -0.51 -7.81 -12.17
CA THR A 81 -1.10 -9.07 -12.56
C THR A 81 -1.49 -9.09 -14.03
N GLY A 82 -1.34 -7.96 -14.73
CA GLY A 82 -1.66 -7.90 -16.14
C GLY A 82 -1.36 -6.54 -16.70
N PRO A 83 -1.37 -6.43 -18.05
CA PRO A 83 -1.08 -5.17 -18.69
C PRO A 83 -2.18 -4.15 -18.38
N PRO A 84 -1.91 -2.83 -18.60
CA PRO A 84 -0.71 -2.30 -19.22
C PRO A 84 0.47 -2.13 -18.30
N ALA A 85 0.32 -2.25 -16.99
CA ALA A 85 1.45 -2.11 -16.08
C ALA A 85 2.35 -3.33 -16.20
N THR A 86 3.66 -3.09 -16.26
CA THR A 86 4.62 -4.18 -16.38
C THR A 86 5.66 -4.15 -15.27
N LYS A 87 5.64 -3.11 -14.42
CA LYS A 87 6.60 -2.98 -13.35
C LYS A 87 5.90 -3.05 -12.01
N PRO A 88 6.54 -3.67 -11.02
CA PRO A 88 5.92 -3.73 -9.70
C PRO A 88 5.98 -2.37 -8.99
N VAL A 89 5.14 -2.23 -7.97
CA VAL A 89 5.22 -1.09 -7.07
C VAL A 89 5.82 -1.57 -5.77
N PRO A 90 6.53 -0.71 -5.02
CA PRO A 90 7.05 -1.12 -3.72
C PRO A 90 5.95 -1.46 -2.74
N VAL A 91 6.20 -2.49 -1.93
CA VAL A 91 5.33 -2.84 -0.82
C VAL A 91 6.11 -2.61 0.46
N TYR A 92 5.39 -2.29 1.54
CA TYR A 92 6.01 -1.92 2.79
C TYR A 92 5.50 -2.81 3.91
N PRO A 93 6.35 -3.12 4.89
CA PRO A 93 5.89 -3.87 6.06
C PRO A 93 4.86 -3.08 6.85
N VAL A 94 3.88 -3.79 7.38
CA VAL A 94 2.77 -3.21 8.11
C VAL A 94 2.66 -3.89 9.47
N LYS A 95 2.33 -3.09 10.47
CA LYS A 95 2.06 -3.58 11.81
C LYS A 95 0.80 -2.88 12.30
N VAL A 96 -0.11 -3.64 12.88
CA VAL A 96 -1.32 -3.07 13.47
C VAL A 96 -1.25 -3.27 14.98
N GLU A 97 -1.38 -2.17 15.71
CA GLU A 97 -1.25 -2.21 17.16
C GLU A 97 -2.24 -1.23 17.75
N ASP A 98 -3.03 -1.71 18.72
CA ASP A 98 -3.97 -0.84 19.45
C ASP A 98 -4.88 -0.03 18.53
N GLY A 99 -5.29 -0.65 17.42
CA GLY A 99 -6.19 0.01 16.49
C GLY A 99 -5.55 1.00 15.55
N ASP A 100 -4.22 1.05 15.53
CA ASP A 100 -3.48 1.95 14.63
C ASP A 100 -2.65 1.15 13.65
N VAL A 101 -2.46 1.71 12.48
CA VAL A 101 -1.66 1.10 11.42
C VAL A 101 -0.30 1.78 11.38
N TYR A 102 0.76 0.97 11.43
CA TYR A 102 2.13 1.45 11.37
C TYR A 102 2.81 0.86 10.15
N ILE A 103 3.63 1.65 9.49
CA ILE A 103 4.27 1.27 8.24
C ILE A 103 5.75 1.59 8.32
N SER A 104 6.57 0.68 7.80
CA SER A 104 8.01 0.88 7.75
C SER A 104 8.43 1.16 6.32
N LEU A 105 9.03 2.34 6.11
CA LEU A 105 9.49 2.72 4.78
C LEU A 105 10.97 2.40 4.64
N PRO A 106 11.38 1.95 3.43
CA PRO A 106 12.80 1.70 3.21
C PRO A 106 13.59 3.01 3.31
N GLY A 107 14.75 2.92 3.91
CA GLY A 107 15.59 4.09 4.09
C GLY A 107 15.22 4.98 5.25
N ALA A 108 14.05 4.73 5.88
CA ALA A 108 13.66 5.53 7.03
C ALA A 108 14.61 5.20 8.18
N GLY A 109 15.15 6.21 8.79
CA GLY A 109 16.05 6.00 9.89
C GLY A 109 17.49 5.75 9.53
N THR A 110 17.83 5.82 8.27
CA THR A 110 19.23 5.69 7.87
C THR A 110 19.92 7.04 7.92
#